data_7844b4a81d7ae7261091badfdb386b57
#
_entry.id   7844b4a81d7ae7261091badfdb386b57
#
_cell.length_a   1.000
_cell.length_b   1.000
_cell.length_c   1.000
_cell.angle_alpha   90.00
_cell.angle_beta   90.00
_cell.angle_gamma   90.00
#
_symmetry.space_group_name_H-M   'P 1'
#
loop_
_entity.id
_entity.type
_entity.pdbx_description
1 polymer ?
#
loop_
_entity_poly.entity_id
_entity_poly.type
_entity_poly.pdbx_seq_one_letter_code
_entity_poly.pdbx_strand_id
1 'polypeptide(L)'
;MWFGKVRFSDKLFAKVKIDEMVESPGMKYKHYAPKTRCILVKSAENQIRKINDLVLQNNNCCVLGFLEDEKYINIPSNRFINLGRKNNLKEISSNIFSSLTKLDKMGCELAIIEGVEESGLGLSIMNRLVRACEYNVM
;
A
#
# COMPACT_ATOMS: atom_id res chain seq x y z
N MET A 1 -11.34 -0.64 -15.38
CA MET A 1 -11.25 0.05 -15.31
C MET A 1 -10.84 0.83 -14.48
N TRP A 2 -10.67 1.51 -14.50
CA TRP A 2 -10.02 1.99 -13.69
C TRP A 2 -10.54 2.81 -12.93
N PHE A 3 -10.04 3.19 -12.54
CA PHE A 3 -10.19 3.72 -11.67
C PHE A 3 -10.19 5.05 -11.85
N GLY A 4 -10.67 5.63 -12.75
CA GLY A 4 -10.68 6.98 -12.98
C GLY A 4 -11.18 7.78 -11.83
N LYS A 5 -11.87 7.13 -10.94
CA LYS A 5 -12.35 7.79 -9.81
C LYS A 5 -11.47 7.82 -8.65
N VAL A 6 -10.39 7.12 -8.72
CA VAL A 6 -9.46 7.06 -7.62
C VAL A 6 -8.72 8.37 -7.52
N ARG A 7 -8.55 8.89 -6.31
CA ARG A 7 -7.84 10.10 -6.09
C ARG A 7 -6.95 10.00 -4.93
N PHE A 8 -5.88 10.75 -4.88
CA PHE A 8 -5.10 10.92 -3.67
C PHE A 8 -4.98 12.40 -3.45
N SER A 9 -4.54 12.81 -2.30
CA SER A 9 -4.49 14.21 -1.95
C SER A 9 -3.54 14.94 -2.90
N ASP A 10 -3.80 16.21 -3.13
CA ASP A 10 -2.92 17.02 -3.97
C ASP A 10 -1.51 17.05 -3.41
N LYS A 11 -1.40 17.06 -2.09
CA LYS A 11 -0.11 17.08 -1.45
C LYS A 11 0.70 15.84 -1.77
N LEU A 12 0.07 14.67 -1.68
CA LEU A 12 0.75 13.43 -1.98
C LEU A 12 1.12 13.37 -3.46
N PHE A 13 0.21 13.77 -4.31
CA PHE A 13 0.45 13.73 -5.74
C PHE A 13 1.63 14.61 -6.12
N ALA A 14 1.68 15.82 -5.57
CA ALA A 14 2.78 16.74 -5.86
C ALA A 14 4.10 16.17 -5.36
N LYS A 15 4.10 15.55 -4.20
CA LYS A 15 5.32 14.96 -3.64
C LYS A 15 5.84 13.83 -4.53
N VAL A 16 4.95 12.97 -5.00
CA VAL A 16 5.32 11.87 -5.85
C VAL A 16 5.91 12.40 -7.16
N LYS A 17 5.31 13.43 -7.73
CA LYS A 17 5.81 14.01 -8.97
C LYS A 17 7.20 14.61 -8.79
N ILE A 18 7.40 15.33 -7.70
CA ILE A 18 8.70 15.93 -7.44
C ILE A 18 9.77 14.86 -7.27
N ASP A 19 9.46 13.81 -6.53
CA ASP A 19 10.40 12.74 -6.31
C ASP A 19 10.77 12.06 -7.61
N GLU A 20 9.81 11.86 -8.50
CA GLU A 20 10.09 11.28 -9.80
C GLU A 20 11.00 12.17 -10.63
N MET A 21 10.80 13.45 -10.55
CA MET A 21 11.58 14.39 -11.34
C MET A 21 13.04 14.47 -10.90
N VAL A 22 13.28 14.33 -9.59
CA VAL A 22 14.65 14.43 -9.11
C VAL A 22 15.38 13.11 -9.10
N GLU A 23 14.69 12.04 -9.39
CA GLU A 23 15.31 10.75 -9.39
C GLU A 23 16.28 10.66 -10.56
N SER A 24 17.51 10.34 -10.29
CA SER A 24 18.52 10.32 -11.31
C SER A 24 18.34 9.12 -12.22
N PRO A 25 18.62 9.26 -13.47
CA PRO A 25 18.42 8.16 -14.40
C PRO A 25 19.20 6.90 -14.04
N GLY A 26 20.25 6.97 -13.35
CA GLY A 26 20.97 5.77 -13.02
C GLY A 26 20.59 5.12 -11.72
N MET A 27 19.61 5.67 -11.04
CA MET A 27 19.25 5.13 -9.77
C MET A 27 18.67 3.79 -9.88
N LYS A 28 19.31 2.85 -9.21
CA LYS A 28 18.90 1.58 -9.37
C LYS A 28 17.81 1.21 -8.50
N TYR A 29 17.70 1.68 -7.35
CA TYR A 29 16.66 1.24 -6.53
C TYR A 29 15.63 2.20 -6.54
N LYS A 30 15.23 2.68 -7.56
CA LYS A 30 14.15 3.42 -7.57
C LYS A 30 13.14 2.59 -6.94
N HIS A 31 11.97 2.66 -7.05
CA HIS A 31 10.97 2.00 -6.30
C HIS A 31 10.77 0.61 -6.79
N TYR A 32 10.54 -0.27 -5.88
CA TYR A 32 10.25 -1.65 -6.18
C TYR A 32 8.74 -1.78 -6.40
N ALA A 33 8.38 -2.36 -7.50
CA ALA A 33 6.99 -2.67 -7.78
C ALA A 33 6.87 -4.19 -7.85
N PRO A 34 6.10 -4.81 -6.96
CA PRO A 34 5.96 -6.26 -6.99
C PRO A 34 5.20 -6.70 -8.24
N LYS A 35 5.38 -7.96 -8.60
CA LYS A 35 4.66 -8.51 -9.73
C LYS A 35 3.19 -8.65 -9.43
N THR A 36 2.85 -8.87 -8.19
CA THR A 36 1.46 -8.93 -7.77
C THR A 36 0.84 -7.55 -7.92
N ARG A 37 -0.34 -7.50 -8.51
CA ARG A 37 -1.05 -6.24 -8.66
C ARG A 37 -1.45 -5.73 -7.28
N CYS A 38 -1.26 -4.46 -7.02
CA CYS A 38 -1.53 -3.88 -5.72
C CYS A 38 -2.53 -2.73 -5.81
N ILE A 39 -3.36 -2.59 -4.78
CA ILE A 39 -4.24 -1.45 -4.62
C ILE A 39 -3.96 -0.85 -3.26
N LEU A 40 -3.72 0.44 -3.22
CA LEU A 40 -3.47 1.16 -1.98
C LEU A 40 -4.77 1.83 -1.53
N VAL A 41 -5.22 1.50 -0.32
CA VAL A 41 -6.43 2.11 0.23
C VAL A 41 -6.01 3.18 1.20
N LYS A 42 -6.38 4.43 0.90
CA LYS A 42 -5.95 5.57 1.70
C LYS A 42 -6.57 5.57 3.09
N SER A 43 -5.88 6.19 4.02
CA SER A 43 -6.38 6.37 5.37
C SER A 43 -7.66 7.21 5.35
N ALA A 44 -8.72 6.69 5.93
CA ALA A 44 -10.00 7.36 6.01
C ALA A 44 -10.87 6.57 6.97
N GLU A 45 -11.99 7.15 7.38
CA GLU A 45 -12.89 6.47 8.29
C GLU A 45 -13.40 5.15 7.73
N ASN A 46 -13.59 5.10 6.42
CA ASN A 46 -14.13 3.89 5.79
C ASN A 46 -13.05 2.99 5.21
N GLN A 47 -11.81 3.18 5.63
CA GLN A 47 -10.69 2.40 5.09
C GLN A 47 -10.89 0.90 5.25
N ILE A 48 -11.22 0.46 6.46
CA ILE A 48 -11.41 -0.96 6.73
C ILE A 48 -12.55 -1.53 5.90
N ARG A 49 -13.64 -0.77 5.76
CA ARG A 49 -14.77 -1.23 4.95
C ARG A 49 -14.37 -1.39 3.49
N LYS A 50 -13.61 -0.43 2.97
CA LYS A 50 -13.14 -0.54 1.59
C LYS A 50 -12.24 -1.75 1.40
N ILE A 51 -11.37 -2.01 2.36
CA ILE A 51 -10.50 -3.18 2.29
C ILE A 51 -11.34 -4.46 2.28
N ASN A 52 -12.32 -4.54 3.17
CA ASN A 52 -13.17 -5.73 3.24
C ASN A 52 -14.02 -5.92 1.97
N ASP A 53 -14.45 -4.83 1.37
CA ASP A 53 -15.19 -4.90 0.11
C ASP A 53 -14.30 -5.48 -1.00
N LEU A 54 -13.05 -5.04 -1.04
CA LEU A 54 -12.11 -5.56 -2.02
C LEU A 54 -11.79 -7.03 -1.77
N VAL A 55 -11.66 -7.42 -0.51
CA VAL A 55 -11.43 -8.82 -0.15
C VAL A 55 -12.60 -9.68 -0.64
N LEU A 56 -13.81 -9.18 -0.44
CA LEU A 56 -15.00 -9.93 -0.83
C LEU A 56 -15.09 -10.10 -2.34
N GLN A 57 -14.63 -9.12 -3.09
CA GLN A 57 -14.71 -9.14 -4.54
C GLN A 57 -13.59 -9.91 -5.23
N ASN A 58 -12.55 -10.28 -4.48
CA ASN A 58 -11.38 -10.92 -5.06
C ASN A 58 -11.02 -12.19 -4.31
N ASN A 59 -11.25 -13.32 -4.94
CA ASN A 59 -11.04 -14.61 -4.30
C ASN A 59 -9.60 -14.92 -3.96
N ASN A 60 -8.66 -14.43 -4.73
CA ASN A 60 -7.26 -14.72 -4.53
C ASN A 60 -6.50 -13.43 -4.19
N CYS A 61 -6.73 -12.93 -3.00
CA CYS A 61 -6.08 -11.69 -2.59
C CYS A 61 -5.36 -11.85 -1.26
N CYS A 62 -4.46 -10.93 -0.97
CA CYS A 62 -3.86 -10.82 0.34
C CYS A 62 -3.87 -9.36 0.75
N VAL A 63 -3.66 -9.13 2.03
CA VAL A 63 -3.72 -7.79 2.60
C VAL A 63 -2.43 -7.49 3.33
N LEU A 64 -1.89 -6.30 3.09
CA LEU A 64 -0.79 -5.77 3.89
C LEU A 64 -1.41 -4.71 4.77
N GLY A 65 -1.38 -4.91 6.05
CA GLY A 65 -2.05 -3.98 6.94
C GLY A 65 -1.40 -3.90 8.31
N PHE A 66 -2.01 -3.12 9.19
CA PHE A 66 -1.45 -2.87 10.50
C PHE A 66 -1.85 -3.95 11.47
N LEU A 67 -0.99 -4.20 12.41
CA LEU A 67 -1.22 -5.24 13.42
C LEU A 67 -2.58 -5.08 14.10
N GLU A 68 -2.92 -3.85 14.47
CA GLU A 68 -4.16 -3.59 15.22
C GLU A 68 -5.42 -3.84 14.41
N ASP A 69 -5.32 -3.75 13.10
CA ASP A 69 -6.50 -3.84 12.24
C ASP A 69 -6.74 -5.24 11.68
N GLU A 70 -5.81 -6.15 11.88
CA GLU A 70 -5.97 -7.50 11.35
C GLU A 70 -7.28 -8.14 11.76
N LYS A 71 -7.68 -7.97 13.00
CA LYS A 71 -8.90 -8.58 13.51
C LYS A 71 -10.18 -8.02 12.89
N TYR A 72 -10.08 -6.86 12.23
CA TYR A 72 -11.24 -6.25 11.58
C TYR A 72 -11.28 -6.52 10.09
N ILE A 73 -10.25 -7.15 9.54
CA ILE A 73 -10.18 -7.42 8.12
C ILE A 73 -10.51 -8.89 7.90
N ASN A 74 -11.46 -9.14 6.99
CA ASN A 74 -11.99 -10.48 6.77
C ASN A 74 -11.12 -11.28 5.83
N ILE A 75 -9.92 -11.61 6.32
CA ILE A 75 -8.95 -12.35 5.53
C ILE A 75 -8.26 -13.39 6.42
N PRO A 76 -7.95 -14.58 5.91
CA PRO A 76 -7.24 -15.57 6.72
C PRO A 76 -5.85 -15.06 7.12
N SER A 77 -5.38 -15.47 8.28
CA SER A 77 -4.07 -15.02 8.77
C SER A 77 -2.94 -15.30 7.81
N ASN A 78 -3.01 -16.41 7.11
CA ASN A 78 -1.94 -16.76 6.18
C ASN A 78 -1.95 -15.93 4.90
N ARG A 79 -2.92 -15.03 4.76
CA ARG A 79 -2.97 -14.09 3.64
C ARG A 79 -2.88 -12.65 4.11
N PHE A 80 -2.51 -12.46 5.36
CA PHE A 80 -2.32 -11.13 5.91
C PHE A 80 -0.85 -10.92 6.22
N ILE A 81 -0.27 -9.84 5.71
CA ILE A 81 1.11 -9.47 6.01
C ILE A 81 1.07 -8.27 6.94
N ASN A 82 1.68 -8.43 8.11
CA ASN A 82 1.70 -7.39 9.12
C ASN A 82 2.79 -6.37 8.78
N LEU A 83 2.39 -5.14 8.54
CA LEU A 83 3.33 -4.06 8.25
C LEU A 83 3.92 -3.44 9.51
N GLY A 84 3.31 -3.69 10.64
CA GLY A 84 3.74 -3.09 11.90
C GLY A 84 2.57 -2.45 12.60
N ARG A 85 2.87 -1.76 13.70
CA ARG A 85 1.84 -1.09 14.48
C ARG A 85 1.48 0.23 13.85
N LYS A 86 0.19 0.54 13.87
CA LYS A 86 -0.33 1.72 13.21
C LYS A 86 0.36 3.01 13.67
N ASN A 87 0.69 3.11 14.94
CA ASN A 87 1.32 4.31 15.46
C ASN A 87 2.84 4.27 15.45
N ASN A 88 3.43 3.26 14.83
CA ASN A 88 4.88 3.17 14.74
C ASN A 88 5.29 3.25 13.27
N LEU A 89 5.32 4.46 12.75
CA LEU A 89 5.59 4.66 11.33
C LEU A 89 6.99 4.25 10.91
N LYS A 90 7.94 4.30 11.84
CA LYS A 90 9.29 3.84 11.54
C LYS A 90 9.32 2.34 11.29
N GLU A 91 8.58 1.60 12.08
CA GLU A 91 8.47 0.17 11.91
C GLU A 91 7.85 -0.16 10.55
N ILE A 92 6.76 0.53 10.24
CA ILE A 92 6.09 0.34 8.96
C ILE A 92 7.04 0.64 7.81
N SER A 93 7.73 1.77 7.90
CA SER A 93 8.66 2.18 6.86
C SER A 93 9.75 1.14 6.63
N SER A 94 10.28 0.56 7.70
CA SER A 94 11.35 -0.41 7.55
C SER A 94 10.85 -1.77 7.05
N ASN A 95 9.57 -2.04 7.20
CA ASN A 95 9.00 -3.33 6.77
C ASN A 95 8.46 -3.34 5.35
N ILE A 96 8.35 -2.18 4.71
CA ILE A 96 7.70 -2.11 3.41
C ILE A 96 8.36 -2.99 2.36
N PHE A 97 9.66 -2.84 2.18
CA PHE A 97 10.34 -3.58 1.12
C PHE A 97 10.24 -5.09 1.31
N SER A 98 10.50 -5.57 2.52
CA SER A 98 10.43 -7.00 2.79
C SER A 98 9.01 -7.52 2.64
N SER A 99 8.01 -6.72 3.01
CA SER A 99 6.62 -7.11 2.87
C SER A 99 6.21 -7.22 1.40
N LEU A 100 6.64 -6.26 0.59
CA LEU A 100 6.33 -6.31 -0.84
C LEU A 100 7.04 -7.48 -1.51
N THR A 101 8.25 -7.78 -1.09
CA THR A 101 8.99 -8.94 -1.60
C THR A 101 8.27 -10.24 -1.24
N LYS A 102 7.75 -10.30 -0.01
CA LYS A 102 7.01 -11.47 0.43
C LYS A 102 5.75 -11.70 -0.39
N LEU A 103 5.10 -10.61 -0.82
CA LEU A 103 3.93 -10.72 -1.66
C LEU A 103 4.16 -11.57 -2.90
N ASP A 104 5.29 -11.35 -3.56
CA ASP A 104 5.56 -12.05 -4.81
C ASP A 104 5.69 -13.56 -4.61
N LYS A 105 5.92 -13.98 -3.38
CA LYS A 105 6.05 -15.40 -3.10
C LYS A 105 4.74 -16.05 -2.66
N MET A 106 3.73 -15.24 -2.42
CA MET A 106 2.45 -15.76 -1.94
C MET A 106 1.51 -16.22 -3.04
N GLY A 107 1.76 -15.78 -4.26
CA GLY A 107 0.94 -16.21 -5.38
C GLY A 107 -0.45 -15.61 -5.43
N CYS A 108 -0.67 -14.50 -4.76
CA CYS A 108 -1.96 -13.82 -4.82
C CYS A 108 -2.07 -13.01 -6.10
N GLU A 109 -3.28 -12.88 -6.61
CA GLU A 109 -3.52 -12.08 -7.81
C GLU A 109 -3.64 -10.60 -7.49
N LEU A 110 -4.06 -10.28 -6.28
CA LEU A 110 -4.25 -8.90 -5.87
C LEU A 110 -3.79 -8.73 -4.44
N ALA A 111 -3.05 -7.67 -4.18
CA ALA A 111 -2.69 -7.28 -2.83
C ALA A 111 -3.37 -5.97 -2.50
N ILE A 112 -3.97 -5.92 -1.33
CA ILE A 112 -4.67 -4.73 -0.85
C ILE A 112 -3.82 -4.18 0.27
N ILE A 113 -3.37 -2.93 0.15
CA ILE A 113 -2.45 -2.33 1.09
C ILE A 113 -3.13 -1.23 1.88
N GLU A 114 -3.03 -1.34 3.19
CA GLU A 114 -3.62 -0.36 4.10
C GLU A 114 -2.68 0.84 4.20
N GLY A 115 -3.13 2.01 3.76
CA GLY A 115 -2.31 3.21 3.75
C GLY A 115 -2.30 3.93 5.09
N VAL A 116 -1.29 4.76 5.30
CA VAL A 116 -1.16 5.58 6.51
C VAL A 116 -1.59 7.01 6.20
N GLU A 117 -1.69 7.82 7.23
CA GLU A 117 -2.03 9.24 7.05
C GLU A 117 -0.93 9.96 6.31
N GLU A 118 -1.32 10.90 5.46
CA GLU A 118 -0.41 11.59 4.56
C GLU A 118 0.24 12.80 5.22
N SER A 119 0.92 12.60 6.32
CA SER A 119 1.61 13.69 7.00
C SER A 119 2.92 13.19 7.60
N GLY A 120 3.93 14.03 7.62
CA GLY A 120 5.23 13.68 8.18
C GLY A 120 5.81 12.45 7.51
N LEU A 121 6.30 11.52 8.31
CA LEU A 121 6.86 10.27 7.80
C LEU A 121 5.81 9.49 7.03
N GLY A 122 4.53 9.63 7.38
CA GLY A 122 3.46 8.97 6.67
C GLY A 122 3.38 9.36 5.22
N LEU A 123 3.65 10.62 4.90
CA LEU A 123 3.64 11.06 3.52
C LEU A 123 4.74 10.34 2.71
N SER A 124 5.90 10.18 3.30
CA SER A 124 7.00 9.47 2.66
C SER A 124 6.65 8.01 2.42
N ILE A 125 6.01 7.38 3.40
CA ILE A 125 5.56 6.00 3.28
C ILE A 125 4.54 5.88 2.14
N MET A 126 3.56 6.78 2.11
CA MET A 126 2.54 6.74 1.06
C MET A 126 3.15 6.95 -0.32
N ASN A 127 4.15 7.81 -0.40
CA ASN A 127 4.88 8.06 -1.64
C ASN A 127 5.47 6.76 -2.20
N ARG A 128 6.10 5.96 -1.34
CA ARG A 128 6.62 4.67 -1.75
C ARG A 128 5.53 3.70 -2.15
N LEU A 129 4.46 3.66 -1.35
CA LEU A 129 3.38 2.71 -1.61
C LEU A 129 2.61 3.05 -2.88
N VAL A 130 2.42 4.33 -3.15
CA VAL A 130 1.75 4.75 -4.38
C VAL A 130 2.52 4.24 -5.60
N ARG A 131 3.83 4.35 -5.57
CA ARG A 131 4.64 3.88 -6.66
C ARG A 131 4.63 2.36 -6.79
N ALA A 132 4.71 1.67 -5.66
CA ALA A 132 4.66 0.21 -5.67
C ALA A 132 3.34 -0.29 -6.23
N CYS A 133 2.26 0.43 -6.02
CA CYS A 133 0.95 0.07 -6.53
C CYS A 133 0.70 0.62 -7.92
N GLU A 134 1.70 1.25 -8.52
CA GLU A 134 1.60 1.83 -9.86
C GLU A 134 0.42 2.80 -9.94
N TYR A 135 0.28 3.59 -8.89
CA TYR A 135 -0.75 4.63 -8.79
C TYR A 135 -2.19 4.12 -8.71
N ASN A 136 -2.38 2.84 -8.38
CA ASN A 136 -3.71 2.33 -8.12
C ASN A 136 -4.07 2.62 -6.66
N VAL A 137 -4.80 3.70 -6.46
CA VAL A 137 -5.12 4.21 -5.14
C VAL A 137 -6.62 4.39 -5.00
N MET A 138 -7.18 3.99 -3.86
CA MET A 138 -8.60 4.19 -3.59
C MET A 138 -8.83 5.02 -2.35
#